data_1418f809de1ab03b40e67af636ccce7a
#
_entry.id   1418f809de1ab03b40e67af636ccce7a
#
_cell.length_a   1.000
_cell.length_b   1.000
_cell.length_c   1.000
_cell.angle_alpha   90.00
_cell.angle_beta   90.00
_cell.angle_gamma   90.00
#
_symmetry.space_group_name_H-M   'P 1'
#
loop_
_entity.id
_entity.type
_entity.pdbx_description
1 polymer ?
#
loop_
_entity_poly.entity_id
_entity_poly.type
_entity_poly.pdbx_seq_one_letter_code
_entity_poly.pdbx_strand_id
1 'polypeptide(L)'
;MKTIAIIGSSGALGSAFTERLSELNPNATVHAFSRQKPHIQLRGVNYHCMDYQKEDAIEAAAASATSGEPLDMVIVATGLLHEENMRPEKSLRELSAKKFQRLFEVNTVIPALIAKHFLPRLNTDTTSFFSFLSARAGSISDNQMGGWYAY
;
A
#
# COMPACT_ATOMS: atom_id res chain seq x y z
N MET A 1 11.90 -16.45 -0.88
CA MET A 1 11.35 -15.31 -1.65
C MET A 1 12.43 -14.73 -2.52
N LYS A 2 12.10 -14.43 -3.80
CA LYS A 2 13.04 -13.84 -4.76
C LYS A 2 12.67 -12.39 -5.07
N THR A 3 11.37 -12.08 -5.14
CA THR A 3 10.89 -10.76 -5.57
C THR A 3 9.76 -10.28 -4.66
N ILE A 4 9.95 -9.09 -4.09
CA ILE A 4 9.03 -8.47 -3.12
C ILE A 4 8.66 -7.07 -3.61
N ALA A 5 7.39 -6.72 -3.58
CA ALA A 5 6.90 -5.37 -3.87
C ALA A 5 6.23 -4.75 -2.63
N ILE A 6 6.61 -3.53 -2.29
CA ILE A 6 6.05 -2.79 -1.15
C ILE A 6 5.51 -1.46 -1.67
N ILE A 7 4.21 -1.29 -1.59
CA ILE A 7 3.49 -0.10 -2.04
C ILE A 7 3.17 0.79 -0.83
N GLY A 8 3.53 2.07 -0.90
CA GLY A 8 3.47 2.98 0.24
C GLY A 8 4.75 2.99 1.07
N SER A 9 5.88 2.67 0.45
CA SER A 9 7.20 2.51 1.10
C SER A 9 7.76 3.75 1.78
N SER A 10 7.23 4.95 1.52
CA SER A 10 7.62 6.19 2.21
C SER A 10 6.86 6.45 3.52
N GLY A 11 5.78 5.70 3.79
CA GLY A 11 5.05 5.76 5.06
C GLY A 11 5.79 5.00 6.17
N ALA A 12 5.44 5.25 7.44
CA ALA A 12 6.10 4.64 8.59
C ALA A 12 6.10 3.10 8.54
N LEU A 13 4.94 2.48 8.26
CA LEU A 13 4.85 1.02 8.15
C LEU A 13 5.52 0.51 6.87
N GLY A 14 5.32 1.18 5.73
CA GLY A 14 5.91 0.78 4.46
C GLY A 14 7.44 0.83 4.49
N SER A 15 8.04 1.85 5.13
CA SER A 15 9.50 1.94 5.29
C SER A 15 10.03 0.84 6.21
N ALA A 16 9.35 0.56 7.33
CA ALA A 16 9.73 -0.51 8.24
C ALA A 16 9.65 -1.89 7.57
N PHE A 17 8.62 -2.15 6.76
CA PHE A 17 8.55 -3.38 5.94
C PHE A 17 9.68 -3.44 4.91
N THR A 18 9.99 -2.32 4.24
CA THR A 18 11.07 -2.27 3.25
C THR A 18 12.41 -2.64 3.89
N GLU A 19 12.73 -2.03 5.02
CA GLU A 19 13.95 -2.31 5.79
C GLU A 19 13.97 -3.77 6.23
N ARG A 20 12.95 -4.20 6.97
CA ARG A 20 12.92 -5.53 7.57
C ARG A 20 12.95 -6.67 6.56
N LEU A 21 12.20 -6.53 5.45
CA LEU A 21 12.17 -7.58 4.43
C LEU A 21 13.45 -7.63 3.61
N SER A 22 14.11 -6.50 3.36
CA SER A 22 15.41 -6.49 2.70
C SER A 22 16.52 -7.16 3.56
N GLU A 23 16.48 -6.94 4.87
CA GLU A 23 17.41 -7.61 5.82
C GLU A 23 17.17 -9.12 5.89
N LEU A 24 15.90 -9.54 6.03
CA LEU A 24 15.54 -10.96 6.16
C LEU A 24 15.74 -11.75 4.86
N ASN A 25 15.76 -11.09 3.72
CA ASN A 25 15.87 -11.70 2.41
C ASN A 25 17.00 -11.04 1.59
N PRO A 26 18.26 -11.18 1.97
CA PRO A 26 19.38 -10.44 1.36
C PRO A 26 19.60 -10.76 -0.13
N ASN A 27 19.06 -11.88 -0.61
CA ASN A 27 19.12 -12.31 -2.00
C ASN A 27 17.86 -11.98 -2.81
N ALA A 28 16.85 -11.35 -2.18
CA ALA A 28 15.63 -10.98 -2.87
C ALA A 28 15.77 -9.61 -3.55
N THR A 29 15.11 -9.45 -4.67
CA THR A 29 14.88 -8.14 -5.29
C THR A 29 13.69 -7.48 -4.60
N VAL A 30 13.94 -6.36 -3.92
CA VAL A 30 12.90 -5.59 -3.24
C VAL A 30 12.57 -4.35 -4.06
N HIS A 31 11.31 -4.22 -4.48
CA HIS A 31 10.76 -3.05 -5.17
C HIS A 31 9.93 -2.22 -4.20
N ALA A 32 10.32 -0.98 -3.96
CA ALA A 32 9.69 -0.06 -3.02
C ALA A 32 9.03 1.10 -3.79
N PHE A 33 7.69 1.14 -3.79
CA PHE A 33 6.89 2.11 -4.52
C PHE A 33 6.33 3.18 -3.60
N SER A 34 6.49 4.44 -3.99
CA SER A 34 5.93 5.60 -3.27
C SER A 34 5.72 6.77 -4.22
N ARG A 35 4.93 7.77 -3.80
CA ARG A 35 4.69 8.98 -4.61
C ARG A 35 5.97 9.79 -4.83
N GLN A 36 6.89 9.72 -3.88
CA GLN A 36 8.21 10.38 -3.96
C GLN A 36 9.26 9.42 -3.43
N LYS A 37 10.44 9.42 -4.03
CA LYS A 37 11.56 8.61 -3.50
C LYS A 37 11.96 9.13 -2.11
N PRO A 38 12.28 8.24 -1.16
CA PRO A 38 12.76 8.66 0.14
C PRO A 38 14.15 9.28 0.02
N HIS A 39 14.49 10.18 0.94
CA HIS A 39 15.81 10.81 1.01
C HIS A 39 16.91 9.79 1.32
N ILE A 40 16.60 8.82 2.19
CA ILE A 40 17.50 7.72 2.55
C ILE A 40 17.03 6.47 1.80
N GLN A 41 17.94 5.86 1.05
CA GLN A 41 17.67 4.64 0.29
C GLN A 41 18.56 3.51 0.81
N LEU A 42 17.96 2.37 1.05
CA LEU A 42 18.66 1.17 1.48
C LEU A 42 19.38 0.54 0.29
N ARG A 43 20.56 0.00 0.54
CA ARG A 43 21.32 -0.74 -0.47
C ARG A 43 20.56 -2.00 -0.87
N GLY A 44 20.48 -2.27 -2.17
CA GLY A 44 19.80 -3.48 -2.69
C GLY A 44 18.28 -3.35 -2.81
N VAL A 45 17.71 -2.17 -2.52
CA VAL A 45 16.29 -1.88 -2.72
C VAL A 45 16.11 -0.98 -3.95
N ASN A 46 15.20 -1.38 -4.84
CA ASN A 46 14.82 -0.62 -6.03
C ASN A 46 13.68 0.33 -5.69
N TYR A 47 13.94 1.62 -5.62
CA TYR A 47 12.93 2.63 -5.30
C TYR A 47 12.32 3.22 -6.57
N HIS A 48 10.99 3.21 -6.62
CA HIS A 48 10.20 3.68 -7.76
C HIS A 48 9.22 4.79 -7.35
N CYS A 49 9.07 5.79 -8.21
CA CYS A 49 7.95 6.73 -8.08
C CYS A 49 6.72 6.15 -8.77
N MET A 50 5.57 6.18 -8.08
CA MET A 50 4.29 5.74 -8.60
C MET A 50 3.19 6.70 -8.17
N ASP A 51 2.49 7.28 -9.14
CA ASP A 51 1.29 8.07 -8.89
C ASP A 51 0.09 7.14 -8.71
N TYR A 52 -0.36 6.96 -7.48
CA TYR A 52 -1.47 6.06 -7.14
C TYR A 52 -2.82 6.50 -7.72
N GLN A 53 -2.96 7.75 -8.15
CA GLN A 53 -4.19 8.28 -8.74
C GLN A 53 -4.29 7.99 -10.24
N LYS A 54 -3.23 7.45 -10.83
CA LYS A 54 -3.17 7.08 -12.25
C LYS A 54 -3.06 5.57 -12.40
N GLU A 55 -4.08 4.98 -12.97
CA GLU A 55 -4.12 3.53 -13.15
C GLU A 55 -3.03 3.02 -14.09
N ASP A 56 -2.71 3.77 -15.15
CA ASP A 56 -1.61 3.48 -16.06
C ASP A 56 -0.25 3.46 -15.35
N ALA A 57 -0.04 4.33 -14.36
CA ALA A 57 1.17 4.33 -13.54
C ALA A 57 1.25 3.09 -12.62
N ILE A 58 0.11 2.62 -12.11
CA ILE A 58 0.03 1.38 -11.32
C ILE A 58 0.35 0.17 -12.20
N GLU A 59 -0.23 0.11 -13.40
CA GLU A 59 0.02 -0.96 -14.38
C GLU A 59 1.50 -1.02 -14.78
N ALA A 60 2.08 0.12 -15.12
CA ALA A 60 3.50 0.23 -15.48
C ALA A 60 4.42 -0.18 -14.31
N ALA A 61 4.07 0.19 -13.08
CA ALA A 61 4.80 -0.19 -11.87
C ALA A 61 4.77 -1.71 -11.67
N ALA A 62 3.61 -2.34 -11.81
CA ALA A 62 3.47 -3.78 -11.70
C ALA A 62 4.27 -4.52 -12.79
N ALA A 63 4.25 -4.02 -14.04
CA ALA A 63 5.06 -4.56 -15.12
C ALA A 63 6.57 -4.46 -14.83
N SER A 64 7.01 -3.31 -14.33
CA SER A 64 8.42 -3.07 -13.97
C SER A 64 8.89 -3.99 -12.85
N ALA A 65 8.06 -4.24 -11.83
CA ALA A 65 8.40 -5.12 -10.72
C ALA A 65 8.57 -6.59 -11.13
N THR A 66 8.01 -6.99 -12.27
CA THR A 66 8.02 -8.38 -12.77
C THR A 66 8.82 -8.56 -14.05
N SER A 67 9.69 -7.62 -14.39
CA SER A 67 10.49 -7.68 -15.63
C SER A 67 11.47 -8.85 -15.69
N GLY A 68 11.80 -9.46 -14.55
CA GLY A 68 12.72 -10.61 -14.47
C GLY A 68 12.10 -11.85 -13.86
N GLU A 69 11.30 -11.72 -12.81
CA GLU A 69 10.74 -12.82 -12.02
C GLU A 69 9.33 -12.46 -11.52
N PRO A 70 8.44 -13.44 -11.30
CA PRO A 70 7.14 -13.17 -10.67
C PRO A 70 7.30 -12.72 -9.22
N LEU A 71 6.27 -12.08 -8.68
CA LEU A 71 6.27 -11.57 -7.30
C LEU A 71 5.95 -12.71 -6.32
N ASP A 72 6.79 -12.89 -5.30
CA ASP A 72 6.49 -13.80 -4.19
C ASP A 72 5.71 -13.10 -3.07
N MET A 73 5.86 -11.77 -2.96
CA MET A 73 5.14 -11.00 -1.94
C MET A 73 4.80 -9.60 -2.43
N VAL A 74 3.57 -9.18 -2.15
CA VAL A 74 3.11 -7.79 -2.31
C VAL A 74 2.53 -7.32 -0.99
N ILE A 75 3.01 -6.16 -0.51
CA ILE A 75 2.46 -5.48 0.67
C ILE A 75 1.95 -4.11 0.24
N VAL A 76 0.66 -3.88 0.43
CA VAL A 76 0.02 -2.58 0.21
C VAL A 76 -0.11 -1.87 1.56
N ALA A 77 0.79 -0.94 1.80
CA ALA A 77 0.89 -0.14 3.02
C ALA A 77 0.40 1.31 2.82
N THR A 78 -0.40 1.53 1.77
CA THR A 78 -1.08 2.81 1.56
C THR A 78 -2.28 2.92 2.49
N GLY A 79 -2.51 4.10 3.02
CA GLY A 79 -3.68 4.38 3.84
C GLY A 79 -3.72 5.85 4.25
N LEU A 80 -4.91 6.34 4.50
CA LEU A 80 -5.16 7.71 4.93
C LEU A 80 -6.18 7.71 6.05
N LEU A 81 -5.82 8.28 7.21
CA LEU A 81 -6.74 8.51 8.32
C LEU A 81 -7.07 10.00 8.43
N HIS A 82 -6.08 10.87 8.26
CA HIS A 82 -6.23 12.32 8.34
C HIS A 82 -5.24 13.03 7.41
N GLU A 83 -5.60 14.23 7.03
CA GLU A 83 -4.75 15.19 6.33
C GLU A 83 -4.79 16.51 7.12
N GLU A 84 -3.97 17.50 6.73
CA GLU A 84 -3.84 18.79 7.44
C GLU A 84 -5.19 19.44 7.78
N ASN A 85 -6.15 19.41 6.83
CA ASN A 85 -7.48 19.99 6.97
C ASN A 85 -8.61 18.95 7.09
N MET A 86 -8.28 17.69 7.35
CA MET A 86 -9.26 16.61 7.43
C MET A 86 -8.96 15.71 8.63
N ARG A 87 -9.79 15.80 9.66
CA ARG A 87 -9.72 14.94 10.85
C ARG A 87 -10.83 13.90 10.84
N PRO A 88 -10.63 12.73 11.48
CA PRO A 88 -11.68 11.72 11.66
C PRO A 88 -12.89 12.30 12.38
N GLU A 89 -14.07 11.89 11.94
CA GLU A 89 -15.35 12.35 12.52
C GLU A 89 -15.53 11.81 13.94
N LYS A 90 -16.00 12.67 14.83
CA LYS A 90 -16.39 12.32 16.21
C LYS A 90 -17.91 12.21 16.37
N SER A 91 -18.66 12.73 15.42
CA SER A 91 -20.14 12.69 15.42
C SER A 91 -20.71 12.67 14.00
N LEU A 92 -21.97 12.24 13.87
CA LEU A 92 -22.67 12.25 12.58
C LEU A 92 -22.80 13.66 11.96
N ARG A 93 -22.74 14.71 12.78
CA ARG A 93 -22.81 16.10 12.30
C ARG A 93 -21.57 16.52 11.50
N GLU A 94 -20.47 15.80 11.65
CA GLU A 94 -19.19 16.08 10.96
C GLU A 94 -19.05 15.31 9.64
N LEU A 95 -20.06 14.53 9.27
CA LEU A 95 -20.05 13.79 8.01
C LEU A 95 -19.97 14.74 6.81
N SER A 96 -19.15 14.38 5.85
CA SER A 96 -18.91 15.17 4.66
C SER A 96 -18.68 14.25 3.46
N ALA A 97 -19.45 14.47 2.39
CA ALA A 97 -19.27 13.72 1.14
C ALA A 97 -17.84 13.81 0.62
N LYS A 98 -17.20 14.99 0.73
CA LYS A 98 -15.80 15.20 0.32
C LYS A 98 -14.83 14.33 1.11
N LYS A 99 -15.03 14.19 2.43
CA LYS A 99 -14.20 13.32 3.28
C LYS A 99 -14.37 11.86 2.89
N PHE A 100 -15.61 11.39 2.73
CA PHE A 100 -15.90 10.03 2.28
C PHE A 100 -15.25 9.72 0.94
N GLN A 101 -15.43 10.58 -0.06
CA GLN A 101 -14.81 10.39 -1.38
C GLN A 101 -13.29 10.27 -1.27
N ARG A 102 -12.66 11.16 -0.50
CA ARG A 102 -11.21 11.14 -0.33
C ARG A 102 -10.69 9.88 0.37
N LEU A 103 -11.36 9.48 1.45
CA LEU A 103 -10.95 8.28 2.21
C LEU A 103 -11.24 7.00 1.43
N PHE A 104 -12.38 6.89 0.74
CA PHE A 104 -12.65 5.76 -0.15
C PHE A 104 -11.69 5.68 -1.33
N GLU A 105 -11.32 6.81 -1.93
CA GLU A 105 -10.31 6.83 -2.97
C GLU A 105 -9.00 6.17 -2.48
N VAL A 106 -8.48 6.65 -1.34
CA VAL A 106 -7.17 6.20 -0.85
C VAL A 106 -7.22 4.82 -0.21
N ASN A 107 -8.27 4.51 0.57
CA ASN A 107 -8.32 3.28 1.37
C ASN A 107 -9.07 2.13 0.70
N THR A 108 -9.77 2.39 -0.43
CA THR A 108 -10.57 1.36 -1.10
C THR A 108 -10.25 1.29 -2.60
N VAL A 109 -10.39 2.39 -3.35
CA VAL A 109 -10.22 2.37 -4.80
C VAL A 109 -8.76 2.11 -5.19
N ILE A 110 -7.83 2.87 -4.63
CA ILE A 110 -6.38 2.69 -4.92
C ILE A 110 -5.90 1.27 -4.58
N PRO A 111 -6.15 0.70 -3.39
CA PRO A 111 -5.81 -0.69 -3.10
C PRO A 111 -6.43 -1.70 -4.07
N ALA A 112 -7.68 -1.50 -4.49
CA ALA A 112 -8.33 -2.37 -5.47
C ALA A 112 -7.65 -2.32 -6.84
N LEU A 113 -7.26 -1.12 -7.32
CA LEU A 113 -6.50 -0.98 -8.57
C LEU A 113 -5.11 -1.59 -8.46
N ILE A 114 -4.43 -1.44 -7.32
CA ILE A 114 -3.15 -2.12 -7.07
C ILE A 114 -3.36 -3.63 -7.14
N ALA A 115 -4.40 -4.17 -6.51
CA ALA A 115 -4.71 -5.60 -6.61
C ALA A 115 -4.97 -6.04 -8.06
N LYS A 116 -5.74 -5.27 -8.81
CA LYS A 116 -6.03 -5.55 -10.23
C LYS A 116 -4.77 -5.81 -11.05
N HIS A 117 -3.72 -5.00 -10.85
CA HIS A 117 -2.51 -5.05 -11.66
C HIS A 117 -1.38 -5.92 -11.06
N PHE A 118 -1.30 -6.05 -9.74
CA PHE A 118 -0.24 -6.80 -9.08
C PHE A 118 -0.59 -8.25 -8.77
N LEU A 119 -1.87 -8.58 -8.46
CA LEU A 119 -2.29 -9.96 -8.18
C LEU A 119 -1.99 -10.94 -9.34
N PRO A 120 -2.29 -10.61 -10.62
CA PRO A 120 -2.00 -11.51 -11.73
C PRO A 120 -0.49 -11.75 -11.95
N ARG A 121 0.38 -11.03 -11.25
CA ARG A 121 1.83 -11.11 -11.37
C ARG A 121 2.49 -11.87 -10.22
N LEU A 122 1.67 -12.41 -9.31
CA LEU A 122 2.17 -13.28 -8.26
C LEU A 122 2.71 -14.58 -8.82
N ASN A 123 3.71 -15.11 -8.14
CA ASN A 123 4.23 -16.44 -8.41
C ASN A 123 3.15 -17.50 -8.18
N THR A 124 2.84 -18.30 -9.18
CA THR A 124 1.84 -19.38 -9.11
C THR A 124 2.45 -20.74 -8.85
N ASP A 125 3.77 -20.88 -8.98
CA ASP A 125 4.47 -22.16 -8.82
C ASP A 125 4.83 -22.43 -7.36
N THR A 126 4.85 -21.38 -6.54
CA THR A 126 5.15 -21.44 -5.11
C THR A 126 4.14 -20.62 -4.31
N THR A 127 4.13 -20.80 -2.99
CA THR A 127 3.31 -19.95 -2.12
C THR A 127 3.74 -18.51 -2.22
N SER A 128 2.82 -17.63 -2.58
CA SER A 128 2.98 -16.19 -2.66
C SER A 128 1.96 -15.46 -1.78
N PHE A 129 2.24 -14.22 -1.44
CA PHE A 129 1.43 -13.44 -0.51
C PHE A 129 1.03 -12.09 -1.12
N PHE A 130 -0.25 -11.74 -0.97
CA PHE A 130 -0.75 -10.41 -1.24
C PHE A 130 -1.45 -9.89 0.00
N SER A 131 -0.92 -8.81 0.59
CA SER A 131 -1.39 -8.29 1.87
C SER A 131 -1.76 -6.82 1.79
N PHE A 132 -2.91 -6.46 2.37
CA PHE A 132 -3.31 -5.09 2.62
C PHE A 132 -3.18 -4.79 4.11
N LEU A 133 -2.69 -3.61 4.45
CA LEU A 133 -2.79 -3.12 5.82
C LEU A 133 -4.18 -2.54 6.06
N SER A 134 -4.88 -3.11 7.02
CA SER A 134 -6.17 -2.62 7.51
C SER A 134 -6.00 -2.02 8.91
N ALA A 135 -7.09 -1.64 9.54
CA ALA A 135 -7.12 -1.10 10.89
C ALA A 135 -8.22 -1.74 11.72
N ARG A 136 -8.01 -1.83 13.05
CA ARG A 136 -9.02 -2.36 13.99
C ARG A 136 -10.33 -1.58 13.95
N ALA A 137 -10.26 -0.27 13.68
CA ALA A 137 -11.45 0.59 13.55
C ALA A 137 -12.34 0.19 12.36
N GLY A 138 -11.80 -0.48 11.33
CA GLY A 138 -12.57 -1.04 10.21
C GLY A 138 -13.28 -2.37 10.50
N SER A 139 -13.05 -2.98 11.65
CA SER A 139 -13.70 -4.23 12.03
C SER A 139 -15.13 -3.97 12.50
N ILE A 140 -16.12 -4.61 11.85
CA ILE A 140 -17.54 -4.48 12.22
C ILE A 140 -17.80 -5.02 13.63
N SER A 141 -17.10 -6.09 14.02
CA SER A 141 -17.27 -6.72 15.33
C SER A 141 -16.51 -6.02 16.47
N ASP A 142 -15.35 -5.42 16.14
CA ASP A 142 -14.45 -4.86 17.16
C ASP A 142 -14.67 -3.36 17.39
N ASN A 143 -15.21 -2.65 16.38
CA ASN A 143 -15.44 -1.21 16.50
C ASN A 143 -16.67 -0.88 17.33
N GLN A 144 -16.44 -0.53 18.59
CA GLN A 144 -17.48 -0.08 19.53
C GLN A 144 -17.33 1.38 19.97
N MET A 145 -16.33 2.10 19.44
CA MET A 145 -16.00 3.45 19.90
C MET A 145 -16.86 4.55 19.25
N GLY A 146 -17.51 4.25 18.12
CA GLY A 146 -18.19 5.25 17.28
C GLY A 146 -17.21 6.26 16.65
N GLY A 147 -17.73 7.14 15.78
CA GLY A 147 -16.86 8.05 15.03
C GLY A 147 -16.08 7.36 13.91
N TRP A 148 -15.22 8.10 13.24
CA TRP A 148 -14.35 7.63 12.14
C TRP A 148 -15.12 6.92 11.02
N TYR A 149 -16.30 7.45 10.72
CA TYR A 149 -17.28 6.77 9.84
C TYR A 149 -16.81 6.60 8.41
N ALA A 150 -15.93 7.47 7.93
CA ALA A 150 -15.39 7.42 6.57
C ALA A 150 -14.10 6.57 6.46
N TYR A 151 -13.48 6.22 7.58
CA TYR A 151 -12.26 5.43 7.65
C TYR A 151 -12.57 3.94 7.73
#